data_63fbfa7fc20589043e17d3e3aeee9d33
#
_entry.id   63fbfa7fc20589043e17d3e3aeee9d33
#
_cell.length_a   1.000
_cell.length_b   1.000
_cell.length_c   1.000
_cell.angle_alpha   90.00
_cell.angle_beta   90.00
_cell.angle_gamma   90.00
#
_symmetry.space_group_name_H-M   'P 1'
#
loop_
_entity.id
_entity.type
_entity.pdbx_description
1 polymer ?
#
loop_
_entity_poly.entity_id
_entity_poly.type
_entity_poly.pdbx_seq_one_letter_code
_entity_poly.pdbx_strand_id
1 'polypeptide(L)'
;MSLQQETETLRNIPMFSTIDPARLKLLSFTSERVSYMVGEEFIKQGEVGDSAFVIMSGECDVIIDTADGPVTVTTIGANQLVGEIALLHSGRRTATLRARTPVVCLLLSKDVFFHLLREFPDFSLAVMRDLAARLERVTAQFGDFTRRGGQA
;
A
#
# COMPACT_ATOMS: atom_id res chain seq x y z
N MET A 1 -9.58 -1.98 -17.97
CA MET A 1 -8.42 -1.11 -18.24
C MET A 1 -7.44 -1.83 -19.14
N SER A 2 -6.98 -1.20 -20.20
CA SER A 2 -5.98 -1.79 -21.10
C SER A 2 -4.58 -1.73 -20.48
N LEU A 3 -3.65 -2.50 -21.05
CA LEU A 3 -2.24 -2.45 -20.65
C LEU A 3 -1.67 -1.04 -20.75
N GLN A 4 -2.01 -0.33 -21.82
CA GLN A 4 -1.57 1.04 -22.02
C GLN A 4 -2.11 1.97 -20.93
N GLN A 5 -3.37 1.84 -20.57
CA GLN A 5 -4.00 2.62 -19.50
C GLN A 5 -3.38 2.33 -18.14
N GLU A 6 -3.08 1.06 -17.86
CA GLU A 6 -2.39 0.67 -16.62
C GLU A 6 -0.99 1.29 -16.55
N THR A 7 -0.25 1.24 -17.64
CA THR A 7 1.08 1.84 -17.73
C THR A 7 1.02 3.35 -17.51
N GLU A 8 0.06 4.05 -18.12
CA GLU A 8 -0.14 5.48 -17.91
C GLU A 8 -0.49 5.81 -16.46
N THR A 9 -1.35 5.00 -15.84
CA THR A 9 -1.72 5.18 -14.44
C THR A 9 -0.51 5.02 -13.52
N LEU A 10 0.29 3.97 -13.72
CA LEU A 10 1.52 3.76 -12.96
C LEU A 10 2.50 4.91 -13.15
N ARG A 11 2.64 5.41 -14.36
CA ARG A 11 3.54 6.52 -14.68
C ARG A 11 3.18 7.79 -13.92
N ASN A 12 1.90 7.99 -13.61
CA ASN A 12 1.42 9.15 -12.87
C ASN A 12 1.56 9.00 -11.35
N ILE A 13 1.91 7.81 -10.87
CA ILE A 13 2.19 7.59 -9.45
C ILE A 13 3.64 8.02 -9.20
N PRO A 14 3.91 8.99 -8.30
CA PRO A 14 5.27 9.50 -8.10
C PRO A 14 6.32 8.42 -7.86
N MET A 15 5.96 7.38 -7.14
CA MET A 15 6.85 6.26 -6.83
C MET A 15 7.35 5.52 -8.08
N PHE A 16 6.53 5.47 -9.13
CA PHE A 16 6.84 4.78 -10.39
C PHE A 16 7.26 5.72 -11.52
N SER A 17 7.17 7.03 -11.32
CA SER A 17 7.38 8.03 -12.38
C SER A 17 8.81 8.07 -12.91
N THR A 18 9.78 7.61 -12.13
CA THR A 18 11.20 7.58 -12.52
C THR A 18 11.59 6.31 -13.27
N ILE A 19 10.69 5.33 -13.34
CA ILE A 19 10.96 4.08 -14.04
C ILE A 19 10.77 4.30 -15.55
N ASP A 20 11.73 3.80 -16.34
CA ASP A 20 11.68 3.83 -17.80
C ASP A 20 10.33 3.30 -18.31
N PRO A 21 9.65 4.00 -19.25
CA PRO A 21 8.35 3.59 -19.78
C PRO A 21 8.29 2.16 -20.30
N ALA A 22 9.35 1.66 -20.95
CA ALA A 22 9.39 0.30 -21.46
C ALA A 22 9.37 -0.73 -20.33
N ARG A 23 10.10 -0.44 -19.24
CA ARG A 23 10.13 -1.33 -18.05
C ARG A 23 8.84 -1.23 -17.25
N LEU A 24 8.24 -0.06 -17.20
CA LEU A 24 6.95 0.15 -16.55
C LEU A 24 5.85 -0.62 -17.28
N LYS A 25 5.90 -0.66 -18.61
CA LYS A 25 4.98 -1.46 -19.43
C LYS A 25 5.16 -2.96 -19.14
N LEU A 26 6.40 -3.41 -19.00
CA LEU A 26 6.70 -4.79 -18.65
C LEU A 26 6.15 -5.12 -17.26
N LEU A 27 6.29 -4.22 -16.31
CA LEU A 27 5.72 -4.35 -14.96
C LEU A 27 4.20 -4.51 -15.02
N SER A 28 3.51 -3.66 -15.77
CA SER A 28 2.05 -3.77 -15.96
C SER A 28 1.66 -5.12 -16.55
N PHE A 29 2.43 -5.60 -17.52
CA PHE A 29 2.17 -6.87 -18.17
C PHE A 29 2.35 -8.06 -17.24
N THR A 30 3.37 -8.04 -16.37
CA THR A 30 3.72 -9.15 -15.47
C THR A 30 2.98 -9.11 -14.14
N SER A 31 2.31 -8.00 -13.83
CA SER A 31 1.55 -7.86 -12.59
C SER A 31 0.11 -8.31 -12.77
N GLU A 32 -0.50 -8.78 -11.68
CA GLU A 32 -1.87 -9.24 -11.70
C GLU A 32 -2.82 -8.12 -11.32
N ARG A 33 -3.84 -7.91 -12.14
CA ARG A 33 -4.89 -6.97 -11.84
C ARG A 33 -6.00 -7.68 -11.07
N VAL A 34 -6.35 -7.16 -9.91
CA VAL A 34 -7.39 -7.73 -9.05
C VAL A 34 -8.41 -6.67 -8.69
N SER A 35 -9.67 -7.09 -8.56
CA SER A 35 -10.78 -6.19 -8.21
C SER A 35 -11.49 -6.72 -6.97
N TYR A 36 -11.94 -5.79 -6.12
CA TYR A 36 -12.65 -6.11 -4.89
C TYR A 36 -13.93 -5.30 -4.81
N MET A 37 -14.98 -5.93 -4.29
CA MET A 37 -16.27 -5.30 -4.06
C MET A 37 -16.29 -4.66 -2.68
N VAL A 38 -17.21 -3.71 -2.48
CA VAL A 38 -17.43 -3.05 -1.19
C VAL A 38 -17.59 -4.10 -0.09
N GLY A 39 -16.84 -3.92 0.99
CA GLY A 39 -16.87 -4.80 2.16
C GLY A 39 -15.89 -5.95 2.12
N GLU A 40 -15.27 -6.24 0.97
CA GLU A 40 -14.27 -7.30 0.89
C GLU A 40 -12.97 -6.89 1.60
N GLU A 41 -12.44 -7.80 2.41
CA GLU A 41 -11.15 -7.65 3.08
C GLU A 41 -10.10 -8.38 2.26
N PHE A 42 -9.26 -7.64 1.55
CA PHE A 42 -8.25 -8.23 0.67
C PHE A 42 -6.86 -8.34 1.30
N ILE A 43 -6.65 -7.69 2.43
CA ILE A 43 -5.50 -7.88 3.31
C ILE A 43 -6.06 -8.05 4.70
N LYS A 44 -5.60 -9.07 5.43
CA LYS A 44 -6.10 -9.39 6.77
C LYS A 44 -4.96 -9.39 7.77
N GLN A 45 -5.10 -8.62 8.83
CA GLN A 45 -4.12 -8.50 9.90
C GLN A 45 -3.73 -9.88 10.44
N GLY A 46 -2.44 -10.10 10.59
CA GLY A 46 -1.87 -11.33 11.13
C GLY A 46 -1.63 -12.43 10.11
N GLU A 47 -2.22 -12.38 8.94
CA GLU A 47 -1.95 -13.35 7.87
C GLU A 47 -0.56 -13.12 7.26
N VAL A 48 0.00 -14.18 6.69
CA VAL A 48 1.27 -14.08 5.95
C VAL A 48 1.04 -13.27 4.68
N GLY A 49 1.91 -12.27 4.44
CA GLY A 49 1.87 -11.46 3.25
C GLY A 49 2.99 -11.83 2.28
N ASP A 50 2.63 -12.09 1.02
CA ASP A 50 3.56 -12.46 -0.04
C ASP A 50 3.50 -11.52 -1.25
N SER A 51 2.74 -10.43 -1.13
CA SER A 51 2.52 -9.50 -2.22
C SER A 51 2.30 -8.09 -1.69
N ALA A 52 2.55 -7.10 -2.54
CA ALA A 52 2.16 -5.72 -2.31
C ALA A 52 1.10 -5.34 -3.34
N PHE A 53 0.35 -4.29 -3.06
CA PHE A 53 -0.73 -3.82 -3.93
C PHE A 53 -0.56 -2.35 -4.23
N VAL A 54 -0.73 -1.98 -5.50
CA VAL A 54 -0.88 -0.59 -5.91
C VAL A 54 -2.36 -0.34 -6.13
N ILE A 55 -2.95 0.58 -5.39
CA ILE A 55 -4.35 0.93 -5.57
C ILE A 55 -4.48 1.79 -6.82
N MET A 56 -5.17 1.27 -7.83
CA MET A 56 -5.40 1.96 -9.09
C MET A 56 -6.63 2.83 -9.03
N SER A 57 -7.68 2.36 -8.36
CA SER A 57 -8.92 3.10 -8.16
C SER A 57 -9.64 2.61 -6.91
N GLY A 58 -10.46 3.49 -6.33
CA GLY A 58 -11.27 3.18 -5.17
C GLY A 58 -10.61 3.59 -3.86
N GLU A 59 -11.28 3.29 -2.76
CA GLU A 59 -10.87 3.62 -1.40
C GLU A 59 -10.99 2.41 -0.48
N CYS A 60 -10.07 2.30 0.47
CA CYS A 60 -10.03 1.22 1.46
C CYS A 60 -9.95 1.79 2.87
N ASP A 61 -10.62 1.15 3.81
CA ASP A 61 -10.43 1.40 5.24
C ASP A 61 -9.27 0.57 5.76
N VAL A 62 -8.40 1.19 6.53
CA VAL A 62 -7.31 0.52 7.25
C VAL A 62 -7.80 0.25 8.66
N ILE A 63 -7.88 -1.03 9.02
CA ILE A 63 -8.50 -1.48 10.27
C ILE A 63 -7.46 -2.25 11.07
N ILE A 64 -7.35 -1.93 12.35
CA ILE A 64 -6.46 -2.61 13.28
C ILE A 64 -7.31 -3.22 14.40
N ASP A 65 -7.08 -4.50 14.68
CA ASP A 65 -7.67 -5.17 15.83
C ASP A 65 -7.00 -4.70 17.11
N THR A 66 -7.81 -4.32 18.08
CA THR A 66 -7.37 -3.92 19.40
C THR A 66 -8.06 -4.78 20.47
N ALA A 67 -7.61 -4.66 21.71
CA ALA A 67 -8.25 -5.36 22.85
C ALA A 67 -9.73 -5.00 22.96
N ASP A 68 -10.11 -3.81 22.52
CA ASP A 68 -11.51 -3.32 22.58
C ASP A 68 -12.25 -3.52 21.25
N GLY A 69 -11.68 -4.29 20.33
CA GLY A 69 -12.28 -4.58 19.03
C GLY A 69 -11.57 -3.87 17.87
N PRO A 70 -12.09 -4.01 16.64
CA PRO A 70 -11.49 -3.42 15.46
C PRO A 70 -11.70 -1.89 15.43
N VAL A 71 -10.66 -1.17 15.00
CA VAL A 71 -10.67 0.29 14.87
C VAL A 71 -10.23 0.67 13.48
N THR A 72 -11.02 1.50 12.79
CA THR A 72 -10.61 2.10 11.52
C THR A 72 -9.69 3.27 11.83
N VAL A 73 -8.41 3.14 11.46
CA VAL A 73 -7.40 4.15 11.78
C VAL A 73 -7.23 5.19 10.70
N THR A 74 -7.51 4.85 9.45
CA THR A 74 -7.43 5.77 8.31
C THR A 74 -8.11 5.18 7.09
N THR A 75 -8.25 5.99 6.05
CA THR A 75 -8.72 5.58 4.73
C THR A 75 -7.62 5.89 3.72
N ILE A 76 -7.36 4.98 2.81
CA ILE A 76 -6.37 5.14 1.75
C ILE A 76 -7.04 4.96 0.39
N GLY A 77 -6.43 5.51 -0.65
CA GLY A 77 -7.03 5.55 -1.97
C GLY A 77 -6.06 5.35 -3.11
N ALA A 78 -6.47 5.78 -4.29
CA ALA A 78 -5.71 5.60 -5.52
C ALA A 78 -4.29 6.15 -5.43
N ASN A 79 -3.40 5.51 -6.17
CA ASN A 79 -1.98 5.85 -6.30
C ASN A 79 -1.12 5.53 -5.07
N GLN A 80 -1.65 4.74 -4.14
CA GLN A 80 -0.91 4.34 -2.94
C GLN A 80 -0.47 2.88 -3.03
N LEU A 81 0.76 2.63 -2.57
CA LEU A 81 1.29 1.27 -2.39
C LEU A 81 0.93 0.79 -0.99
N VAL A 82 0.43 -0.42 -0.89
CA VAL A 82 0.04 -1.02 0.40
C VAL A 82 0.53 -2.46 0.49
N GLY A 83 0.68 -2.95 1.71
CA GLY A 83 1.11 -4.33 1.96
C GLY A 83 2.62 -4.55 1.89
N GLU A 84 3.42 -3.51 1.69
CA GLU A 84 4.88 -3.58 1.56
C GLU A 84 5.56 -3.91 2.89
N ILE A 85 4.97 -3.52 4.02
CA ILE A 85 5.59 -3.77 5.34
C ILE A 85 5.74 -5.25 5.61
N ALA A 86 4.75 -6.07 5.25
CA ALA A 86 4.83 -7.51 5.42
C ALA A 86 5.97 -8.12 4.61
N LEU A 87 6.25 -7.56 3.43
CA LEU A 87 7.36 -8.04 2.59
C LEU A 87 8.71 -7.60 3.11
N LEU A 88 8.79 -6.38 3.66
CA LEU A 88 10.05 -5.76 4.09
C LEU A 88 10.50 -6.21 5.48
N HIS A 89 9.58 -6.64 6.34
CA HIS A 89 9.93 -6.87 7.75
C HIS A 89 9.44 -8.22 8.27
N SER A 90 8.22 -8.27 8.80
CA SER A 90 7.79 -9.40 9.63
C SER A 90 7.20 -10.60 8.86
N GLY A 91 6.88 -10.44 7.59
CA GLY A 91 6.14 -11.43 6.83
C GLY A 91 4.65 -11.51 7.18
N ARG A 92 4.20 -10.73 8.15
CA ARG A 92 2.81 -10.69 8.60
C ARG A 92 2.16 -9.36 8.26
N ARG A 93 0.87 -9.42 7.89
CA ARG A 93 0.07 -8.22 7.64
C ARG A 93 -0.14 -7.46 8.95
N THR A 94 0.11 -6.14 8.93
CA THR A 94 0.03 -5.29 10.12
C THR A 94 -1.36 -4.70 10.34
N ALA A 95 -2.22 -4.76 9.33
CA ALA A 95 -3.58 -4.23 9.38
C ALA A 95 -4.47 -4.99 8.39
N THR A 96 -5.77 -4.82 8.56
CA THR A 96 -6.77 -5.30 7.61
C THR A 96 -7.13 -4.15 6.67
N LEU A 97 -7.20 -4.42 5.37
CA LEU A 97 -7.71 -3.49 4.38
C LEU A 97 -9.03 -3.98 3.84
N ARG A 98 -10.07 -3.16 4.03
CA ARG A 98 -11.42 -3.44 3.58
C ARG A 98 -11.82 -2.43 2.50
N ALA A 99 -12.33 -2.91 1.38
CA ALA A 99 -12.82 -2.05 0.33
C ALA A 99 -14.03 -1.23 0.83
N ARG A 100 -13.88 0.08 0.82
CA ARG A 100 -14.95 1.03 1.18
C ARG A 100 -15.81 1.36 -0.04
N THR A 101 -15.20 1.38 -1.20
CA THR A 101 -15.82 1.48 -2.52
C THR A 101 -15.33 0.30 -3.34
N PRO A 102 -15.84 0.05 -4.56
CA PRO A 102 -15.18 -0.89 -5.45
C PRO A 102 -13.71 -0.49 -5.64
N VAL A 103 -12.80 -1.45 -5.55
CA VAL A 103 -11.35 -1.21 -5.59
C VAL A 103 -10.73 -2.03 -6.71
N VAL A 104 -9.86 -1.41 -7.48
CA VAL A 104 -9.00 -2.09 -8.45
C VAL A 104 -7.56 -1.90 -8.03
N CYS A 105 -6.83 -3.00 -7.89
CA CYS A 105 -5.42 -3.01 -7.51
C CYS A 105 -4.58 -3.69 -8.57
N LEU A 106 -3.31 -3.31 -8.61
CA LEU A 106 -2.29 -4.07 -9.30
C LEU A 106 -1.49 -4.82 -8.23
N LEU A 107 -1.48 -6.15 -8.33
CA LEU A 107 -0.80 -7.01 -7.36
C LEU A 107 0.63 -7.25 -7.81
N LEU A 108 1.57 -6.88 -6.96
CA LEU A 108 3.01 -7.09 -7.16
C LEU A 108 3.43 -8.26 -6.29
N SER A 109 3.94 -9.33 -6.91
CA SER A 109 4.51 -10.44 -6.15
C SER A 109 5.72 -9.97 -5.35
N LYS A 110 6.08 -10.72 -4.33
CA LYS A 110 7.28 -10.45 -3.54
C LYS A 110 8.52 -10.33 -4.41
N ASP A 111 8.67 -11.23 -5.39
CA ASP A 111 9.83 -11.24 -6.29
C ASP A 111 9.88 -9.98 -7.15
N VAL A 112 8.74 -9.56 -7.72
CA VAL A 112 8.65 -8.34 -8.51
C VAL A 112 8.96 -7.12 -7.66
N PHE A 113 8.42 -7.05 -6.46
CA PHE A 113 8.64 -5.92 -5.55
C PHE A 113 10.13 -5.79 -5.19
N PHE A 114 10.79 -6.88 -4.82
CA PHE A 114 12.21 -6.85 -4.50
C PHE A 114 13.09 -6.59 -5.72
N HIS A 115 12.67 -7.05 -6.90
CA HIS A 115 13.36 -6.71 -8.14
C HIS A 115 13.36 -5.19 -8.37
N LEU A 116 12.19 -4.55 -8.20
CA LEU A 116 12.08 -3.09 -8.31
C LEU A 116 12.98 -2.37 -7.30
N LEU A 117 13.01 -2.84 -6.07
CA LEU A 117 13.86 -2.24 -5.04
C LEU A 117 15.35 -2.33 -5.39
N ARG A 118 15.77 -3.44 -5.98
CA ARG A 118 17.18 -3.65 -6.32
C ARG A 118 17.59 -2.92 -7.58
N GLU A 119 16.72 -2.85 -8.59
CA GLU A 119 17.09 -2.32 -9.90
C GLU A 119 16.83 -0.82 -10.05
N PHE A 120 15.94 -0.25 -9.23
CA PHE A 120 15.53 1.15 -9.36
C PHE A 120 15.74 1.90 -8.05
N PRO A 121 16.93 2.52 -7.86
CA PRO A 121 17.23 3.25 -6.62
C PRO A 121 16.22 4.36 -6.28
N ASP A 122 15.71 5.06 -7.27
CA ASP A 122 14.72 6.12 -7.05
C ASP A 122 13.40 5.55 -6.55
N PHE A 123 13.01 4.36 -7.01
CA PHE A 123 11.85 3.66 -6.48
C PHE A 123 12.05 3.28 -5.01
N SER A 124 13.22 2.72 -4.68
CA SER A 124 13.56 2.36 -3.30
C SER A 124 13.54 3.58 -2.38
N LEU A 125 14.11 4.69 -2.84
CA LEU A 125 14.12 5.93 -2.06
C LEU A 125 12.71 6.47 -1.86
N ALA A 126 11.85 6.37 -2.86
CA ALA A 126 10.45 6.79 -2.76
C ALA A 126 9.68 5.93 -1.75
N VAL A 127 9.90 4.61 -1.73
CA VAL A 127 9.31 3.70 -0.74
C VAL A 127 9.77 4.08 0.67
N MET A 128 11.07 4.32 0.86
CA MET A 128 11.62 4.73 2.16
C MET A 128 11.03 6.05 2.63
N ARG A 129 10.90 7.04 1.75
CA ARG A 129 10.30 8.33 2.08
C ARG A 129 8.83 8.21 2.46
N ASP A 130 8.09 7.36 1.76
CA ASP A 130 6.69 7.11 2.08
C ASP A 130 6.55 6.48 3.47
N LEU A 131 7.36 5.48 3.79
CA LEU A 131 7.37 4.86 5.11
C LEU A 131 7.79 5.83 6.21
N ALA A 132 8.78 6.67 5.95
CA ALA A 132 9.23 7.70 6.89
C ALA A 132 8.11 8.72 7.16
N ALA A 133 7.39 9.14 6.13
CA ALA A 133 6.28 10.06 6.29
C ALA A 133 5.14 9.45 7.11
N ARG A 134 4.85 8.16 6.90
CA ARG A 134 3.87 7.45 7.71
C ARG A 134 4.30 7.38 9.18
N LEU A 135 5.58 7.12 9.43
CA LEU A 135 6.13 7.08 10.78
C LEU A 135 6.02 8.43 11.48
N GLU A 136 6.31 9.51 10.78
CA GLU A 136 6.16 10.87 11.31
C GLU A 136 4.71 11.15 11.71
N ARG A 137 3.74 10.76 10.88
CA ARG A 137 2.32 10.94 11.19
C ARG A 137 1.90 10.16 12.43
N VAL A 138 2.32 8.90 12.54
CA VAL A 138 2.03 8.05 13.70
C VAL A 138 2.66 8.65 14.97
N THR A 139 3.91 9.10 14.89
CA THR A 139 4.61 9.72 16.01
C THR A 139 3.91 10.99 16.47
N ALA A 140 3.46 11.83 15.55
CA ALA A 140 2.72 13.05 15.87
C ALA A 140 1.37 12.73 16.55
N GLN A 141 0.64 11.75 16.05
CA GLN A 141 -0.62 11.31 16.63
C GLN A 141 -0.43 10.76 18.04
N PHE A 142 0.62 9.97 18.25
CA PHE A 142 0.96 9.43 19.57
C PHE A 142 1.31 10.54 20.54
N GLY A 143 2.09 11.54 20.10
CA GLY A 143 2.44 12.70 20.92
C GLY A 143 1.22 13.51 21.35
N ASP A 144 0.28 13.74 20.44
CA ASP A 144 -0.98 14.43 20.73
C ASP A 144 -1.83 13.62 21.70
N PHE A 145 -1.93 12.32 21.50
CA PHE A 145 -2.67 11.42 22.40
C PHE A 145 -2.08 11.46 23.80
N THR A 146 -0.77 11.40 23.94
CA THR A 146 -0.08 11.44 25.23
C THR A 146 -0.32 12.76 25.94
N ARG A 147 -0.25 13.89 25.23
CA ARG A 147 -0.55 15.21 25.80
C ARG A 147 -1.99 15.32 26.29
N ARG A 148 -2.95 14.85 25.50
CA ARG A 148 -4.37 14.84 25.91
C ARG A 148 -4.62 13.95 27.12
N GLY A 149 -4.02 12.77 27.15
CA GLY A 149 -4.09 11.87 28.29
C GLY A 149 -3.49 12.44 29.55
N GLY A 150 -2.40 13.19 29.44
CA GLY A 150 -1.74 13.85 30.57
C GLY A 150 -2.53 15.02 31.15
N GLN A 151 -3.50 15.53 30.45
CA GLN A 151 -4.37 16.64 30.88
C GLN A 151 -5.67 16.17 31.53
N ALA A 152 -5.94 14.89 31.47
CA ALA A 152 -7.18 14.32 32.03
C ALA A 152 -7.09 14.09 33.57
#